data_107f2a22fac3a8f0592742094282b255
#
_entry.id   107f2a22fac3a8f0592742094282b255
#
_cell.length_a   1.000
_cell.length_b   1.000
_cell.length_c   1.000
_cell.angle_alpha   90.00
_cell.angle_beta   90.00
_cell.angle_gamma   90.00
#
_symmetry.space_group_name_H-M   'P 1'
#
loop_
_entity.id
_entity.type
_entity.pdbx_description
1 polymer ?
#
loop_
_entity_poly.entity_id
_entity_poly.type
_entity_poly.pdbx_seq_one_letter_code
_entity_poly.pdbx_strand_id
1 'polypeptide(L)'
;MQGEKLSDAIAYKKLNLLKKDFFGYIERNSAKVDANLPVFFGHVISTLENSFPNISDQTYDEFIDSVTFKLLDASTNIKDFEYIKKVILNVLRLKKRKNADIGINIVVGLKLLKSGDFAHALDFLKKYSNLDAKIGTAVAYCYYILSLQEFFREDDEREEAKRNQRAGGEMELLSRETMLNLAREKPPVNYLKQLDIDDPAYLEKIFWQMVFLGFEWFPSERWFIEVGLKNAIHSHNAEMRMRLLDISAVRFETDFDFQREMYFFKLETRDAGGAAGIVSQLIRQYPDDLEPIYLGMKLSLLTTKKTSYHTFRKLAKVKGMPASIIELFDVSFDLLEKDNTSAMNRIAELEREFPHALYYIIALRYIAADFFSDNETRVKRAKKALIDSIDHYCTEELKKKKK
;
A
#
# COMPACT_ATOMS: atom_id res chain seq x y z
N MET A 1 50.60 8.48 1.86
CA MET A 1 49.16 8.64 1.70
C MET A 1 48.48 7.63 0.74
N GLN A 2 49.09 7.19 -0.37
CA GLN A 2 48.46 6.16 -1.23
C GLN A 2 48.55 4.73 -0.66
N GLY A 3 49.59 4.39 0.12
CA GLY A 3 49.74 3.08 0.73
C GLY A 3 48.75 2.78 1.86
N GLU A 4 48.43 3.78 2.69
CA GLU A 4 47.46 3.66 3.79
C GLU A 4 46.03 3.43 3.27
N LYS A 5 45.59 4.18 2.22
CA LYS A 5 44.27 3.98 1.61
C LYS A 5 44.08 2.59 0.96
N LEU A 6 45.16 1.99 0.45
CA LEU A 6 45.12 0.65 -0.14
C LEU A 6 45.03 -0.42 0.96
N SER A 7 45.69 -0.23 2.09
CA SER A 7 45.61 -1.12 3.26
C SER A 7 44.20 -1.14 3.86
N ASP A 8 43.56 0.03 3.97
CA ASP A 8 42.20 0.17 4.49
C ASP A 8 41.16 -0.48 3.58
N ALA A 9 41.31 -0.32 2.26
CA ALA A 9 40.42 -0.96 1.30
C ALA A 9 40.51 -2.49 1.33
N ILE A 10 41.73 -3.03 1.52
CA ILE A 10 41.97 -4.48 1.65
C ILE A 10 41.38 -5.00 2.98
N ALA A 11 41.59 -4.27 4.07
CA ALA A 11 41.02 -4.61 5.37
C ALA A 11 39.49 -4.61 5.35
N TYR A 12 38.88 -3.59 4.73
CA TYR A 12 37.43 -3.50 4.54
C TYR A 12 36.88 -4.66 3.69
N LYS A 13 37.55 -5.01 2.59
CA LYS A 13 37.17 -6.16 1.76
C LYS A 13 37.21 -7.49 2.54
N LYS A 14 38.25 -7.71 3.32
CA LYS A 14 38.38 -8.91 4.17
C LYS A 14 37.29 -8.93 5.26
N LEU A 15 36.98 -7.80 5.86
CA LEU A 15 35.93 -7.69 6.88
C LEU A 15 34.56 -8.04 6.28
N ASN A 16 34.27 -7.56 5.06
CA ASN A 16 33.02 -7.89 4.37
C ASN A 16 32.94 -9.39 3.98
N LEU A 17 34.05 -10.02 3.67
CA LEU A 17 34.08 -11.48 3.45
C LEU A 17 33.78 -12.24 4.73
N LEU A 18 34.42 -11.88 5.84
CA LEU A 18 34.16 -12.49 7.15
C LEU A 18 32.67 -12.31 7.56
N LYS A 19 32.11 -11.14 7.33
CA LYS A 19 30.68 -10.88 7.56
C LYS A 19 29.79 -11.80 6.73
N LYS A 20 30.07 -11.98 5.45
CA LYS A 20 29.35 -12.91 4.57
C LYS A 20 29.43 -14.35 5.04
N ASP A 21 30.58 -14.79 5.52
CA ASP A 21 30.78 -16.14 6.02
C ASP A 21 29.89 -16.40 7.27
N PHE A 22 29.84 -15.45 8.22
CA PHE A 22 28.94 -15.55 9.36
C PHE A 22 27.47 -15.52 8.95
N PHE A 23 27.08 -14.66 8.00
CA PHE A 23 25.72 -14.61 7.49
C PHE A 23 25.30 -15.94 6.86
N GLY A 24 26.15 -16.52 6.00
CA GLY A 24 25.89 -17.82 5.42
C GLY A 24 25.85 -18.96 6.41
N TYR A 25 26.65 -18.87 7.50
CA TYR A 25 26.58 -19.84 8.61
C TYR A 25 25.25 -19.73 9.37
N ILE A 26 24.83 -18.51 9.74
CA ILE A 26 23.55 -18.26 10.41
C ILE A 26 22.38 -18.80 9.59
N GLU A 27 22.33 -18.50 8.29
CA GLU A 27 21.27 -18.95 7.39
C GLU A 27 21.14 -20.48 7.33
N ARG A 28 22.25 -21.18 7.27
CA ARG A 28 22.28 -22.65 7.16
C ARG A 28 22.07 -23.38 8.48
N ASN A 29 22.32 -22.72 9.61
CA ASN A 29 22.38 -23.36 10.91
C ASN A 29 21.58 -22.62 12.00
N SER A 30 20.51 -21.89 11.65
CA SER A 30 19.75 -21.03 12.57
C SER A 30 19.35 -21.75 13.87
N ALA A 31 18.78 -22.95 13.78
CA ALA A 31 18.37 -23.72 14.95
C ALA A 31 19.55 -24.12 15.89
N LYS A 32 20.74 -24.38 15.32
CA LYS A 32 21.95 -24.70 16.11
C LYS A 32 22.54 -23.46 16.77
N VAL A 33 22.44 -22.30 16.04
CA VAL A 33 22.88 -21.01 16.58
C VAL A 33 21.98 -20.60 17.73
N ASP A 34 20.66 -20.74 17.61
CA ASP A 34 19.70 -20.45 18.67
C ASP A 34 19.95 -21.29 19.92
N ALA A 35 20.26 -22.59 19.75
CA ALA A 35 20.52 -23.49 20.86
C ALA A 35 21.85 -23.18 21.61
N ASN A 36 22.87 -22.63 20.92
CA ASN A 36 24.21 -22.37 21.45
C ASN A 36 24.64 -20.91 21.25
N LEU A 37 23.74 -19.97 21.39
CA LEU A 37 23.94 -18.54 21.12
C LEU A 37 25.20 -17.95 21.82
N PRO A 38 25.46 -18.19 23.12
CA PRO A 38 26.65 -17.66 23.79
C PRO A 38 27.96 -18.12 23.14
N VAL A 39 28.03 -19.40 22.76
CA VAL A 39 29.22 -19.99 22.12
C VAL A 39 29.43 -19.42 20.74
N PHE A 40 28.34 -19.35 19.94
CA PHE A 40 28.40 -18.76 18.59
C PHE A 40 28.87 -17.31 18.66
N PHE A 41 28.25 -16.49 19.51
CA PHE A 41 28.58 -15.08 19.61
C PHE A 41 30.00 -14.84 20.14
N GLY A 42 30.44 -15.64 21.09
CA GLY A 42 31.82 -15.66 21.57
C GLY A 42 32.82 -15.99 20.45
N HIS A 43 32.48 -16.93 19.57
CA HIS A 43 33.29 -17.27 18.39
C HIS A 43 33.35 -16.11 17.38
N VAL A 44 32.22 -15.44 17.10
CA VAL A 44 32.16 -14.25 16.22
C VAL A 44 33.14 -13.19 16.72
N ILE A 45 33.06 -12.84 18.00
CA ILE A 45 33.91 -11.82 18.62
C ILE A 45 35.39 -12.23 18.57
N SER A 46 35.72 -13.44 18.98
CA SER A 46 37.09 -13.92 18.97
C SER A 46 37.69 -13.96 17.56
N THR A 47 36.92 -14.37 16.57
CA THR A 47 37.37 -14.37 15.17
C THR A 47 37.62 -12.97 14.67
N LEU A 48 36.71 -12.00 14.98
CA LEU A 48 36.87 -10.61 14.57
C LEU A 48 38.15 -10.00 15.21
N GLU A 49 38.33 -10.15 16.51
CA GLU A 49 39.49 -9.59 17.22
C GLU A 49 40.81 -10.20 16.76
N ASN A 50 40.86 -11.51 16.53
CA ASN A 50 42.07 -12.19 16.04
C ASN A 50 42.40 -11.83 14.59
N SER A 51 41.38 -11.64 13.74
CA SER A 51 41.60 -11.31 12.33
C SER A 51 41.90 -9.82 12.08
N PHE A 52 41.42 -8.96 12.99
CA PHE A 52 41.54 -7.51 12.90
C PHE A 52 41.90 -6.86 14.24
N PRO A 53 43.12 -7.07 14.74
CA PRO A 53 43.54 -6.62 16.09
C PRO A 53 43.48 -5.08 16.27
N ASN A 54 43.58 -4.32 15.15
CA ASN A 54 43.61 -2.87 15.16
C ASN A 54 42.31 -2.25 14.56
N ILE A 55 41.20 -2.99 14.59
CA ILE A 55 39.90 -2.50 14.11
C ILE A 55 39.44 -1.32 14.99
N SER A 56 38.92 -0.26 14.35
CA SER A 56 38.32 0.86 15.09
C SER A 56 37.10 0.43 15.87
N ASP A 57 36.79 1.09 16.98
CA ASP A 57 35.60 0.79 17.77
C ASP A 57 34.33 0.95 16.96
N GLN A 58 34.23 1.97 16.13
CA GLN A 58 33.08 2.16 15.26
C GLN A 58 32.87 0.99 14.27
N THR A 59 33.92 0.57 13.57
CA THR A 59 33.85 -0.54 12.61
C THR A 59 33.56 -1.87 13.29
N TYR A 60 34.09 -2.05 14.51
CA TYR A 60 33.79 -3.21 15.35
C TYR A 60 32.29 -3.24 15.70
N ASP A 61 31.75 -2.13 16.20
CA ASP A 61 30.35 -2.04 16.61
C ASP A 61 29.42 -2.24 15.42
N GLU A 62 29.69 -1.61 14.27
CA GLU A 62 28.93 -1.82 13.02
C GLU A 62 28.94 -3.29 12.55
N PHE A 63 30.05 -3.99 12.71
CA PHE A 63 30.13 -5.41 12.38
C PHE A 63 29.27 -6.26 13.33
N ILE A 64 29.41 -6.05 14.64
CA ILE A 64 28.62 -6.75 15.66
C ILE A 64 27.11 -6.50 15.47
N ASP A 65 26.73 -5.25 15.25
CA ASP A 65 25.33 -4.87 14.98
C ASP A 65 24.77 -5.57 13.75
N SER A 66 25.57 -5.65 12.68
CA SER A 66 25.16 -6.33 11.45
C SER A 66 24.98 -7.85 11.64
N VAL A 67 25.89 -8.50 12.40
CA VAL A 67 25.77 -9.93 12.71
C VAL A 67 24.57 -10.19 13.63
N THR A 68 24.38 -9.32 14.62
CA THR A 68 23.23 -9.38 15.53
C THR A 68 21.92 -9.24 14.77
N PHE A 69 21.83 -8.27 13.87
CA PHE A 69 20.65 -8.07 13.04
C PHE A 69 20.32 -9.32 12.19
N LYS A 70 21.36 -9.89 11.55
CA LYS A 70 21.20 -11.11 10.74
C LYS A 70 20.79 -12.32 11.60
N LEU A 71 21.34 -12.42 12.80
CA LEU A 71 20.98 -13.46 13.76
C LEU A 71 19.50 -13.36 14.16
N LEU A 72 19.05 -12.16 14.52
CA LEU A 72 17.64 -11.91 14.84
C LEU A 72 16.71 -12.14 13.65
N ASP A 73 17.20 -11.92 12.43
CA ASP A 73 16.44 -12.16 11.19
C ASP A 73 16.27 -13.65 10.88
N ALA A 74 17.25 -14.46 11.20
CA ALA A 74 17.26 -15.89 10.94
C ALA A 74 16.74 -16.75 12.12
N SER A 75 16.60 -16.15 13.32
CA SER A 75 16.13 -16.87 14.50
C SER A 75 14.68 -17.30 14.36
N THR A 76 14.42 -18.57 14.63
CA THR A 76 13.06 -19.15 14.63
C THR A 76 12.31 -18.87 15.93
N ASN A 77 13.04 -18.50 17.00
CA ASN A 77 12.52 -18.24 18.35
C ASN A 77 12.39 -16.73 18.64
N ILE A 78 11.74 -16.02 17.74
CA ILE A 78 11.57 -14.56 17.79
C ILE A 78 10.90 -14.06 19.09
N LYS A 79 10.27 -14.93 19.86
CA LYS A 79 9.57 -14.56 21.10
C LYS A 79 10.48 -14.21 22.27
N ASP A 80 11.79 -14.44 22.18
CA ASP A 80 12.71 -14.24 23.28
C ASP A 80 13.83 -13.24 22.97
N PHE A 81 13.46 -12.07 22.43
CA PHE A 81 14.40 -10.98 22.17
C PHE A 81 15.16 -10.55 23.41
N GLU A 82 14.53 -10.56 24.57
CA GLU A 82 15.17 -10.22 25.83
C GLU A 82 16.27 -11.23 26.21
N TYR A 83 16.05 -12.51 25.96
CA TYR A 83 17.07 -13.53 26.16
C TYR A 83 18.26 -13.32 25.22
N ILE A 84 18.01 -13.16 23.92
CA ILE A 84 19.06 -12.93 22.92
C ILE A 84 19.86 -11.67 23.28
N LYS A 85 19.19 -10.56 23.57
CA LYS A 85 19.80 -9.31 24.02
C LYS A 85 20.68 -9.56 25.26
N LYS A 86 20.14 -10.20 26.29
CA LYS A 86 20.86 -10.48 27.52
C LYS A 86 22.14 -11.30 27.29
N VAL A 87 22.07 -12.32 26.42
CA VAL A 87 23.23 -13.14 26.06
C VAL A 87 24.29 -12.30 25.35
N ILE A 88 23.90 -11.56 24.32
CA ILE A 88 24.82 -10.73 23.54
C ILE A 88 25.49 -9.69 24.43
N LEU A 89 24.70 -8.97 25.25
CA LEU A 89 25.23 -7.95 26.14
C LEU A 89 26.18 -8.53 27.20
N ASN A 90 25.92 -9.72 27.74
CA ASN A 90 26.82 -10.35 28.68
C ASN A 90 28.16 -10.68 28.02
N VAL A 91 28.17 -11.22 26.80
CA VAL A 91 29.38 -11.51 26.05
C VAL A 91 30.16 -10.22 25.74
N LEU A 92 29.49 -9.16 25.31
CA LEU A 92 30.12 -7.86 25.01
C LEU A 92 30.67 -7.15 26.26
N ARG A 93 29.97 -7.25 27.40
CA ARG A 93 30.45 -6.70 28.70
C ARG A 93 31.73 -7.37 29.18
N LEU A 94 31.85 -8.68 28.96
CA LEU A 94 33.11 -9.40 29.26
C LEU A 94 34.30 -8.85 28.45
N LYS A 95 34.03 -8.27 27.28
CA LYS A 95 35.01 -7.60 26.40
C LYS A 95 35.19 -6.11 26.69
N LYS A 96 34.62 -5.58 27.77
CA LYS A 96 34.72 -4.17 28.23
C LYS A 96 34.24 -3.12 27.19
N ARG A 97 33.29 -3.46 26.32
CA ARG A 97 32.70 -2.55 25.35
C ARG A 97 31.65 -1.65 26.02
N LYS A 98 31.95 -0.33 26.14
CA LYS A 98 31.11 0.62 26.91
C LYS A 98 29.80 0.98 26.24
N ASN A 99 29.73 0.98 24.90
CA ASN A 99 28.55 1.41 24.14
C ASN A 99 27.77 0.27 23.49
N ALA A 100 28.11 -0.98 23.83
CA ALA A 100 27.44 -2.16 23.25
C ALA A 100 25.93 -2.17 23.49
N ASP A 101 25.49 -1.65 24.65
CA ASP A 101 24.06 -1.57 25.00
C ASP A 101 23.26 -0.72 24.02
N ILE A 102 23.88 0.34 23.47
CA ILE A 102 23.23 1.27 22.52
C ILE A 102 22.98 0.56 21.19
N GLY A 103 24.03 0.00 20.57
CA GLY A 103 23.92 -0.69 19.28
C GLY A 103 22.93 -1.84 19.33
N ILE A 104 23.02 -2.69 20.35
CA ILE A 104 22.11 -3.83 20.52
C ILE A 104 20.65 -3.41 20.69
N ASN A 105 20.38 -2.36 21.49
CA ASN A 105 19.01 -1.86 21.63
C ASN A 105 18.46 -1.33 20.30
N ILE A 106 19.27 -0.62 19.52
CA ILE A 106 18.89 -0.14 18.20
C ILE A 106 18.58 -1.31 17.26
N VAL A 107 19.47 -2.31 17.20
CA VAL A 107 19.29 -3.48 16.34
C VAL A 107 18.02 -4.25 16.71
N VAL A 108 17.76 -4.49 17.98
CA VAL A 108 16.54 -5.15 18.47
C VAL A 108 15.30 -4.33 18.11
N GLY A 109 15.34 -3.02 18.36
CA GLY A 109 14.23 -2.14 18.04
C GLY A 109 13.90 -2.10 16.53
N LEU A 110 14.93 -2.03 15.66
CA LEU A 110 14.74 -2.08 14.21
C LEU A 110 14.20 -3.44 13.76
N LYS A 111 14.58 -4.53 14.41
CA LYS A 111 14.03 -5.86 14.12
C LYS A 111 12.57 -5.99 14.51
N LEU A 112 12.21 -5.53 15.72
CA LEU A 112 10.81 -5.48 16.16
C LEU A 112 9.95 -4.65 15.22
N LEU A 113 10.45 -3.50 14.79
CA LEU A 113 9.79 -2.66 13.80
C LEU A 113 9.58 -3.43 12.48
N LYS A 114 10.59 -4.13 11.98
CA LYS A 114 10.50 -4.96 10.77
C LYS A 114 9.50 -6.12 10.92
N SER A 115 9.30 -6.63 12.12
CA SER A 115 8.32 -7.68 12.40
C SER A 115 6.90 -7.16 12.69
N GLY A 116 6.69 -5.84 12.65
CA GLY A 116 5.38 -5.21 12.90
C GLY A 116 5.06 -4.98 14.37
N ASP A 117 5.98 -5.24 15.27
CA ASP A 117 5.81 -4.98 16.70
C ASP A 117 6.25 -3.54 17.05
N PHE A 118 5.40 -2.60 16.66
CA PHE A 118 5.69 -1.15 16.74
C PHE A 118 5.77 -0.65 18.17
N ALA A 119 4.99 -1.24 19.08
CA ALA A 119 4.97 -0.83 20.49
C ALA A 119 6.30 -1.16 21.17
N HIS A 120 6.75 -2.40 21.08
CA HIS A 120 8.04 -2.79 21.64
C HIS A 120 9.21 -2.17 20.88
N ALA A 121 9.13 -2.03 19.54
CA ALA A 121 10.14 -1.33 18.78
C ALA A 121 10.36 0.10 19.29
N LEU A 122 9.25 0.81 19.57
CA LEU A 122 9.29 2.16 20.12
C LEU A 122 10.01 2.21 21.50
N ASP A 123 9.74 1.27 22.38
CA ASP A 123 10.39 1.20 23.70
C ASP A 123 11.91 1.07 23.63
N PHE A 124 12.39 0.33 22.63
CA PHE A 124 13.83 0.22 22.37
C PHE A 124 14.44 1.45 21.70
N LEU A 125 13.77 2.02 20.70
CA LEU A 125 14.33 3.04 19.81
C LEU A 125 14.18 4.47 20.32
N LYS A 126 13.13 4.77 21.08
CA LYS A 126 12.80 6.16 21.51
C LYS A 126 13.92 6.90 22.22
N LYS A 127 14.76 6.20 22.96
CA LYS A 127 15.91 6.77 23.71
C LYS A 127 17.02 7.25 22.77
N TYR A 128 17.06 6.73 21.58
CA TYR A 128 18.15 6.92 20.61
C TYR A 128 17.72 7.71 19.37
N SER A 129 16.51 8.27 19.38
CA SER A 129 15.93 9.02 18.26
C SER A 129 16.79 10.17 17.75
N ASN A 130 17.65 10.74 18.61
CA ASN A 130 18.52 11.86 18.26
C ASN A 130 19.93 11.44 17.81
N LEU A 131 20.25 10.13 17.83
CA LEU A 131 21.60 9.67 17.46
C LEU A 131 21.79 9.61 15.94
N ASP A 132 20.75 9.26 15.20
CA ASP A 132 20.79 9.12 13.75
C ASP A 132 19.39 9.44 13.17
N ALA A 133 19.38 10.13 12.03
CA ALA A 133 18.16 10.47 11.31
C ALA A 133 17.32 9.22 10.95
N LYS A 134 17.96 8.07 10.67
CA LYS A 134 17.26 6.81 10.40
C LYS A 134 16.52 6.31 11.63
N ILE A 135 17.16 6.37 12.81
CA ILE A 135 16.53 5.95 14.06
C ILE A 135 15.40 6.90 14.42
N GLY A 136 15.59 8.19 14.26
CA GLY A 136 14.56 9.21 14.45
C GLY A 136 13.35 8.97 13.54
N THR A 137 13.59 8.66 12.27
CA THR A 137 12.54 8.31 11.31
C THR A 137 11.83 7.01 11.72
N ALA A 138 12.56 6.00 12.18
CA ALA A 138 11.98 4.75 12.67
C ALA A 138 11.06 4.98 13.87
N VAL A 139 11.46 5.82 14.80
CA VAL A 139 10.65 6.21 15.98
C VAL A 139 9.41 6.96 15.56
N ALA A 140 9.54 7.95 14.68
CA ALA A 140 8.40 8.68 14.12
C ALA A 140 7.42 7.75 13.41
N TYR A 141 7.93 6.77 12.66
CA TYR A 141 7.14 5.75 12.00
C TYR A 141 6.36 4.87 12.98
N CYS A 142 7.00 4.40 14.08
CA CYS A 142 6.31 3.64 15.11
C CYS A 142 5.14 4.44 15.71
N TYR A 143 5.36 5.71 16.07
CA TYR A 143 4.30 6.57 16.60
C TYR A 143 3.16 6.76 15.59
N TYR A 144 3.51 7.00 14.33
CA TYR A 144 2.52 7.18 13.27
C TYR A 144 1.65 5.94 13.11
N ILE A 145 2.25 4.75 13.02
CA ILE A 145 1.49 3.50 12.87
C ILE A 145 0.63 3.21 14.10
N LEU A 146 1.18 3.37 15.32
CA LEU A 146 0.41 3.16 16.55
C LEU A 146 -0.78 4.13 16.66
N SER A 147 -0.59 5.38 16.24
CA SER A 147 -1.68 6.36 16.22
C SER A 147 -2.75 6.00 15.18
N LEU A 148 -2.36 5.49 14.01
CA LEU A 148 -3.29 4.99 13.01
C LEU A 148 -4.04 3.75 13.47
N GLN A 149 -3.36 2.79 14.11
CA GLN A 149 -3.99 1.59 14.65
C GLN A 149 -5.04 1.95 15.71
N GLU A 150 -4.76 2.93 16.57
CA GLU A 150 -5.72 3.42 17.56
C GLU A 150 -6.91 4.12 16.90
N PHE A 151 -6.64 4.96 15.89
CA PHE A 151 -7.69 5.63 15.11
C PHE A 151 -8.61 4.62 14.41
N PHE A 152 -8.05 3.62 13.72
CA PHE A 152 -8.84 2.59 13.04
C PHE A 152 -9.60 1.71 14.02
N ARG A 153 -9.05 1.42 15.19
CA ARG A 153 -9.77 0.70 16.24
C ARG A 153 -10.99 1.49 16.72
N GLU A 154 -10.84 2.79 16.96
CA GLU A 154 -11.95 3.65 17.35
C GLU A 154 -12.99 3.79 16.24
N ASP A 155 -12.57 3.78 15.00
CA ASP A 155 -13.47 3.88 13.84
C ASP A 155 -14.19 2.55 13.57
N ASP A 156 -13.53 1.41 13.73
CA ASP A 156 -14.15 0.08 13.69
C ASP A 156 -15.19 -0.09 14.81
N GLU A 157 -14.88 0.35 16.03
CA GLU A 157 -15.83 0.37 17.15
C GLU A 157 -17.02 1.33 16.89
N ARG A 158 -16.77 2.48 16.26
CA ARG A 158 -17.83 3.42 15.82
C ARG A 158 -18.61 2.88 14.62
N GLU A 159 -17.96 2.20 13.67
CA GLU A 159 -18.64 1.56 12.54
C GLU A 159 -19.45 0.34 12.97
N GLU A 160 -18.98 -0.45 13.92
CA GLU A 160 -19.76 -1.55 14.50
C GLU A 160 -20.99 -1.03 15.24
N ALA A 161 -20.85 0.08 15.95
CA ALA A 161 -21.98 0.82 16.55
C ALA A 161 -22.91 1.45 15.49
N LYS A 162 -22.37 1.92 14.35
CA LYS A 162 -23.13 2.48 13.21
C LYS A 162 -23.70 1.41 12.28
N ARG A 163 -23.06 0.25 12.12
CA ARG A 163 -23.61 -0.92 11.38
C ARG A 163 -24.86 -1.45 12.05
N ASN A 164 -24.95 -1.30 13.36
CA ASN A 164 -26.21 -1.54 14.09
C ASN A 164 -27.24 -0.41 13.88
N GLN A 165 -26.91 0.70 13.21
CA GLN A 165 -27.80 1.84 12.99
C GLN A 165 -27.97 2.34 11.55
N ARG A 166 -27.28 1.91 10.54
CA ARG A 166 -27.55 2.08 9.07
C ARG A 166 -26.29 1.94 8.23
N ALA A 167 -26.41 1.16 7.17
CA ALA A 167 -25.43 1.06 6.09
C ALA A 167 -25.29 2.41 5.34
N GLY A 168 -24.05 2.87 5.14
CA GLY A 168 -23.72 3.96 4.25
C GLY A 168 -22.92 5.10 4.88
N GLY A 169 -21.68 4.85 5.24
CA GLY A 169 -20.71 5.91 5.53
C GLY A 169 -19.46 5.71 4.70
N GLU A 170 -19.15 6.68 3.85
CA GLU A 170 -17.84 6.78 3.22
C GLU A 170 -16.79 6.79 4.32
N MET A 171 -15.78 5.91 4.19
CA MET A 171 -14.62 5.90 5.07
C MET A 171 -13.89 7.23 4.90
N GLU A 172 -13.98 8.10 5.90
CA GLU A 172 -13.32 9.40 5.89
C GLU A 172 -11.81 9.15 5.78
N LEU A 173 -11.25 9.55 4.65
CA LEU A 173 -9.82 9.53 4.43
C LEU A 173 -9.14 10.34 5.53
N LEU A 174 -8.03 9.84 6.06
CA LEU A 174 -7.15 10.62 6.93
C LEU A 174 -6.82 11.92 6.22
N SER A 175 -7.57 12.97 6.53
CA SER A 175 -7.29 14.29 6.00
C SER A 175 -5.96 14.75 6.54
N ARG A 176 -5.30 15.66 5.82
CA ARG A 176 -4.10 16.35 6.30
C ARG A 176 -4.31 16.91 7.72
N GLU A 177 -5.49 17.43 8.00
CA GLU A 177 -5.87 17.96 9.30
C GLU A 177 -5.91 16.87 10.38
N THR A 178 -6.40 15.67 10.07
CA THR A 178 -6.39 14.51 10.97
C THR A 178 -4.97 14.06 11.28
N MET A 179 -4.09 14.01 10.28
CA MET A 179 -2.66 13.69 10.49
C MET A 179 -1.96 14.77 11.35
N LEU A 180 -2.28 16.05 11.14
CA LEU A 180 -1.80 17.15 11.96
C LEU A 180 -2.27 17.05 13.41
N ASN A 181 -3.53 16.70 13.62
CA ASN A 181 -4.11 16.56 14.95
C ASN A 181 -3.53 15.35 15.68
N LEU A 182 -3.37 14.20 15.01
CA LEU A 182 -2.71 13.02 15.57
C LEU A 182 -1.24 13.32 15.95
N ALA A 183 -0.53 14.09 15.14
CA ALA A 183 0.83 14.55 15.47
C ALA A 183 0.88 15.55 16.64
N ARG A 184 -0.18 16.36 16.83
CA ARG A 184 -0.30 17.30 17.95
C ARG A 184 -0.73 16.62 19.24
N GLU A 185 -1.69 15.68 19.19
CA GLU A 185 -2.24 15.00 20.37
C GLU A 185 -1.26 14.02 21.01
N LYS A 186 -0.38 13.42 20.23
CA LYS A 186 0.68 12.54 20.71
C LYS A 186 2.04 13.05 20.25
N PRO A 187 2.52 14.19 20.83
CA PRO A 187 3.83 14.71 20.47
C PRO A 187 4.85 13.67 20.94
N PRO A 188 5.44 12.99 20.01
CA PRO A 188 6.40 11.97 20.36
C PRO A 188 7.70 12.71 20.65
N VAL A 189 8.57 12.13 21.24
CA VAL A 189 9.99 12.33 21.39
C VAL A 189 10.54 13.66 20.85
N ASN A 190 11.62 14.14 21.40
CA ASN A 190 12.33 15.36 20.98
C ASN A 190 12.60 15.49 19.47
N TYR A 191 12.64 14.37 18.74
CA TYR A 191 12.78 14.36 17.28
C TYR A 191 11.59 15.01 16.56
N LEU A 192 10.34 14.75 16.97
CA LEU A 192 9.18 15.41 16.36
C LEU A 192 9.00 16.86 16.86
N LYS A 193 9.63 17.26 17.98
CA LYS A 193 9.72 18.69 18.37
C LYS A 193 10.64 19.50 17.45
N GLN A 194 11.55 18.84 16.73
CA GLN A 194 12.39 19.46 15.70
C GLN A 194 11.70 19.51 14.34
N LEU A 195 10.56 18.81 14.18
CA LEU A 195 9.75 18.85 13.00
C LEU A 195 8.93 20.13 13.04
N ASP A 196 8.98 20.92 11.99
CA ASP A 196 8.06 22.04 11.79
C ASP A 196 6.67 21.46 11.51
N ILE A 197 5.97 21.08 12.60
CA ILE A 197 4.64 20.45 12.55
C ILE A 197 3.62 21.41 11.94
N ASP A 198 3.91 22.69 11.95
CA ASP A 198 3.08 23.73 11.38
C ASP A 198 3.33 23.93 9.87
N ASP A 199 4.44 23.35 9.33
CA ASP A 199 4.69 23.31 7.89
C ASP A 199 4.02 22.10 7.23
N PRO A 200 2.97 22.32 6.45
CA PRO A 200 2.25 21.27 5.77
C PRO A 200 3.05 20.52 4.70
N ALA A 201 3.99 21.19 4.04
CA ALA A 201 4.84 20.57 3.02
C ALA A 201 5.83 19.58 3.67
N TYR A 202 6.30 19.93 4.86
CA TYR A 202 7.17 19.07 5.64
C TYR A 202 6.45 17.80 6.11
N LEU A 203 5.21 17.92 6.59
CA LEU A 203 4.39 16.78 7.02
C LEU A 203 4.06 15.86 5.85
N GLU A 204 3.76 16.41 4.68
CA GLU A 204 3.55 15.63 3.47
C GLU A 204 4.81 14.83 3.10
N LYS A 205 5.97 15.48 3.14
CA LYS A 205 7.26 14.83 2.90
C LYS A 205 7.49 13.65 3.86
N ILE A 206 7.22 13.82 5.16
CA ILE A 206 7.35 12.76 6.16
C ILE A 206 6.37 11.64 5.89
N PHE A 207 5.11 11.95 5.56
CA PHE A 207 4.12 10.96 5.21
C PHE A 207 4.63 10.06 4.07
N TRP A 208 5.12 10.65 2.97
CA TRP A 208 5.65 9.88 1.85
C TRP A 208 6.89 9.07 2.21
N GLN A 209 7.79 9.62 3.03
CA GLN A 209 8.93 8.87 3.54
C GLN A 209 8.48 7.63 4.34
N MET A 210 7.48 7.76 5.18
CA MET A 210 6.93 6.66 5.96
C MET A 210 6.27 5.59 5.08
N VAL A 211 5.50 6.00 4.08
CA VAL A 211 4.89 5.08 3.11
C VAL A 211 5.98 4.28 2.39
N PHE A 212 7.03 4.92 1.89
CA PHE A 212 8.10 4.23 1.17
C PHE A 212 8.99 3.37 2.08
N LEU A 213 9.29 3.80 3.31
CA LEU A 213 9.95 2.96 4.30
C LEU A 213 9.11 1.72 4.64
N GLY A 214 7.79 1.89 4.74
CA GLY A 214 6.88 0.77 4.92
C GLY A 214 7.01 -0.27 3.82
N PHE A 215 7.13 0.14 2.56
CA PHE A 215 7.40 -0.78 1.45
C PHE A 215 8.74 -1.48 1.53
N GLU A 216 9.77 -0.77 1.97
CA GLU A 216 11.11 -1.35 2.10
C GLU A 216 11.13 -2.44 3.18
N TRP A 217 10.45 -2.20 4.29
CA TRP A 217 10.49 -3.08 5.44
C TRP A 217 9.41 -4.17 5.44
N PHE A 218 8.24 -3.87 4.87
CA PHE A 218 7.08 -4.77 4.79
C PHE A 218 6.59 -4.94 3.34
N PRO A 219 7.40 -5.57 2.48
CA PRO A 219 7.12 -5.61 1.04
C PRO A 219 5.84 -6.38 0.66
N SER A 220 5.32 -7.21 1.55
CA SER A 220 4.06 -7.95 1.38
C SER A 220 2.84 -7.27 2.01
N GLU A 221 3.04 -6.14 2.70
CA GLU A 221 1.95 -5.44 3.38
C GLU A 221 1.28 -4.45 2.43
N ARG A 222 0.06 -4.79 1.99
CA ARG A 222 -0.72 -3.97 1.04
C ARG A 222 -1.18 -2.63 1.62
N TRP A 223 -1.32 -2.55 2.95
CA TRP A 223 -1.83 -1.38 3.65
C TRP A 223 -1.08 -0.08 3.30
N PHE A 224 0.25 -0.13 3.16
CA PHE A 224 1.06 1.05 2.80
C PHE A 224 0.71 1.60 1.41
N ILE A 225 0.43 0.70 0.44
CA ILE A 225 -0.02 1.10 -0.90
C ILE A 225 -1.40 1.72 -0.82
N GLU A 226 -2.32 1.11 -0.10
CA GLU A 226 -3.69 1.59 0.06
C GLU A 226 -3.74 3.00 0.65
N VAL A 227 -3.02 3.22 1.75
CA VAL A 227 -2.94 4.54 2.41
C VAL A 227 -2.29 5.57 1.50
N GLY A 228 -1.18 5.21 0.85
CA GLY A 228 -0.51 6.08 -0.11
C GLY A 228 -1.41 6.44 -1.30
N LEU A 229 -2.10 5.46 -1.89
CA LEU A 229 -3.03 5.70 -3.01
C LEU A 229 -4.20 6.60 -2.60
N LYS A 230 -4.82 6.35 -1.45
CA LYS A 230 -5.90 7.20 -0.93
C LYS A 230 -5.45 8.64 -0.78
N ASN A 231 -4.27 8.87 -0.21
CA ASN A 231 -3.72 10.22 -0.07
C ASN A 231 -3.38 10.85 -1.43
N ALA A 232 -2.77 10.08 -2.35
CA ALA A 232 -2.45 10.57 -3.69
C ALA A 232 -3.69 10.96 -4.50
N ILE A 233 -4.78 10.19 -4.38
CA ILE A 233 -6.07 10.49 -5.01
C ILE A 233 -6.67 11.76 -4.40
N HIS A 234 -6.70 11.85 -3.07
CA HIS A 234 -7.27 13.01 -2.36
C HIS A 234 -6.51 14.31 -2.64
N SER A 235 -5.18 14.26 -2.66
CA SER A 235 -4.31 15.41 -2.97
C SER A 235 -4.16 15.69 -4.47
N HIS A 236 -4.82 14.93 -5.33
CA HIS A 236 -4.66 14.99 -6.79
C HIS A 236 -3.20 14.84 -7.26
N ASN A 237 -2.40 14.09 -6.51
CA ASN A 237 -0.99 13.84 -6.83
C ASN A 237 -0.85 12.66 -7.80
N ALA A 238 -0.96 12.96 -9.09
CA ALA A 238 -0.93 11.95 -10.15
C ALA A 238 0.43 11.21 -10.23
N GLU A 239 1.54 11.88 -9.91
CA GLU A 239 2.88 11.29 -9.93
C GLU A 239 3.02 10.21 -8.86
N MET A 240 2.65 10.53 -7.61
CA MET A 240 2.68 9.55 -6.52
C MET A 240 1.70 8.42 -6.74
N ARG A 241 0.49 8.71 -7.27
CA ARG A 241 -0.48 7.67 -7.61
C ARG A 241 0.08 6.70 -8.65
N MET A 242 0.69 7.19 -9.72
CA MET A 242 1.34 6.36 -10.73
C MET A 242 2.44 5.48 -10.12
N ARG A 243 3.35 6.08 -9.36
CA ARG A 243 4.45 5.37 -8.71
C ARG A 243 3.98 4.24 -7.80
N LEU A 244 2.92 4.47 -7.01
CA LEU A 244 2.34 3.45 -6.13
C LEU A 244 1.65 2.34 -6.92
N LEU A 245 0.94 2.69 -8.00
CA LEU A 245 0.31 1.72 -8.88
C LEU A 245 1.34 0.85 -9.61
N ASP A 246 2.46 1.42 -10.05
CA ASP A 246 3.57 0.65 -10.65
C ASP A 246 4.18 -0.33 -9.63
N ILE A 247 4.37 0.09 -8.38
CA ILE A 247 4.81 -0.80 -7.30
C ILE A 247 3.79 -1.91 -7.06
N SER A 248 2.49 -1.57 -7.02
CA SER A 248 1.43 -2.56 -6.80
C SER A 248 1.34 -3.57 -7.94
N ALA A 249 1.53 -3.14 -9.19
CA ALA A 249 1.52 -4.01 -10.36
C ALA A 249 2.60 -5.09 -10.31
N VAL A 250 3.76 -4.81 -9.68
CA VAL A 250 4.85 -5.76 -9.50
C VAL A 250 4.66 -6.66 -8.27
N ARG A 251 4.22 -6.08 -7.15
CA ARG A 251 4.16 -6.79 -5.86
C ARG A 251 2.84 -7.52 -5.62
N PHE A 252 1.76 -7.00 -6.19
CA PHE A 252 0.40 -7.49 -6.02
C PHE A 252 -0.26 -7.69 -7.40
N GLU A 253 0.44 -8.34 -8.31
CA GLU A 253 0.05 -8.52 -9.72
C GLU A 253 -1.36 -9.13 -9.88
N THR A 254 -1.77 -9.98 -8.94
CA THR A 254 -3.09 -10.64 -8.95
C THR A 254 -4.12 -9.93 -8.07
N ASP A 255 -3.82 -8.79 -7.47
CA ASP A 255 -4.79 -8.08 -6.62
C ASP A 255 -5.78 -7.29 -7.48
N PHE A 256 -7.06 -7.65 -7.35
CA PHE A 256 -8.15 -7.07 -8.12
C PHE A 256 -8.31 -5.57 -7.88
N ASP A 257 -8.23 -5.13 -6.63
CA ASP A 257 -8.48 -3.73 -6.26
C ASP A 257 -7.40 -2.81 -6.81
N PHE A 258 -6.13 -3.22 -6.75
CA PHE A 258 -5.03 -2.44 -7.33
C PHE A 258 -5.09 -2.40 -8.86
N GLN A 259 -5.46 -3.50 -9.50
CA GLN A 259 -5.65 -3.51 -10.97
C GLN A 259 -6.85 -2.64 -11.37
N ARG A 260 -7.93 -2.64 -10.59
CA ARG A 260 -9.09 -1.77 -10.81
C ARG A 260 -8.69 -0.29 -10.65
N GLU A 261 -7.91 0.07 -9.62
CA GLU A 261 -7.37 1.42 -9.47
C GLU A 261 -6.47 1.83 -10.63
N MET A 262 -5.61 0.93 -11.10
CA MET A 262 -4.81 1.18 -12.30
C MET A 262 -5.69 1.42 -13.53
N TYR A 263 -6.77 0.66 -13.70
CA TYR A 263 -7.73 0.90 -14.77
C TYR A 263 -8.33 2.31 -14.72
N PHE A 264 -8.78 2.78 -13.55
CA PHE A 264 -9.32 4.12 -13.39
C PHE A 264 -8.27 5.20 -13.67
N PHE A 265 -7.06 5.01 -13.17
CA PHE A 265 -5.95 5.91 -13.46
C PHE A 265 -5.65 6.02 -14.97
N LYS A 266 -5.65 4.89 -15.69
CA LYS A 266 -5.48 4.86 -17.15
C LYS A 266 -6.60 5.61 -17.88
N LEU A 267 -7.83 5.52 -17.38
CA LEU A 267 -8.95 6.30 -17.94
C LEU A 267 -8.78 7.81 -17.72
N GLU A 268 -8.38 8.22 -16.53
CA GLU A 268 -8.15 9.62 -16.19
C GLU A 268 -7.02 10.23 -17.04
N THR A 269 -5.96 9.46 -17.28
CA THR A 269 -4.83 9.85 -18.14
C THR A 269 -5.12 9.67 -19.64
N ARG A 270 -6.36 9.29 -20.02
CA ARG A 270 -6.79 9.04 -21.41
C ARG A 270 -6.03 7.91 -22.12
N ASP A 271 -5.45 7.00 -21.37
CA ASP A 271 -4.79 5.79 -21.88
C ASP A 271 -5.82 4.65 -22.02
N ALA A 272 -6.69 4.76 -23.03
CA ALA A 272 -7.71 3.75 -23.30
C ALA A 272 -7.10 2.39 -23.71
N GLY A 273 -5.89 2.38 -24.28
CA GLY A 273 -5.17 1.15 -24.64
C GLY A 273 -4.70 0.40 -23.40
N GLY A 274 -4.06 1.10 -22.46
CA GLY A 274 -3.66 0.55 -21.17
C GLY A 274 -4.87 0.04 -20.38
N ALA A 275 -5.97 0.82 -20.31
CA ALA A 275 -7.20 0.39 -19.67
C ALA A 275 -7.77 -0.91 -20.28
N ALA A 276 -7.75 -1.05 -21.61
CA ALA A 276 -8.20 -2.27 -22.28
C ALA A 276 -7.31 -3.49 -21.97
N GLY A 277 -6.00 -3.27 -21.86
CA GLY A 277 -5.05 -4.30 -21.42
C GLY A 277 -5.38 -4.84 -20.03
N ILE A 278 -5.64 -3.94 -19.08
CA ILE A 278 -6.03 -4.30 -17.71
C ILE A 278 -7.34 -5.08 -17.68
N VAL A 279 -8.38 -4.63 -18.40
CA VAL A 279 -9.65 -5.35 -18.50
C VAL A 279 -9.42 -6.78 -19.01
N SER A 280 -8.60 -6.93 -20.06
CA SER A 280 -8.28 -8.24 -20.62
C SER A 280 -7.54 -9.14 -19.62
N GLN A 281 -6.70 -8.59 -18.79
CA GLN A 281 -5.99 -9.29 -17.72
C GLN A 281 -6.96 -9.70 -16.61
N LEU A 282 -7.81 -8.79 -16.13
CA LEU A 282 -8.81 -9.06 -15.11
C LEU A 282 -9.79 -10.16 -15.51
N ILE A 283 -10.27 -10.17 -16.76
CA ILE A 283 -11.17 -11.24 -17.26
C ILE A 283 -10.47 -12.61 -17.24
N ARG A 284 -9.17 -12.66 -17.51
CA ARG A 284 -8.40 -13.91 -17.47
C ARG A 284 -8.14 -14.39 -16.05
N GLN A 285 -7.85 -13.47 -15.13
CA GLN A 285 -7.54 -13.79 -13.73
C GLN A 285 -8.80 -14.10 -12.91
N TYR A 286 -9.91 -13.42 -13.21
CA TYR A 286 -11.18 -13.53 -12.51
C TYR A 286 -12.32 -13.89 -13.47
N PRO A 287 -12.30 -15.11 -14.07
CA PRO A 287 -13.21 -15.48 -15.14
C PRO A 287 -14.68 -15.56 -14.71
N ASP A 288 -14.96 -15.69 -13.42
CA ASP A 288 -16.31 -15.80 -12.86
C ASP A 288 -16.82 -14.49 -12.24
N ASP A 289 -15.97 -13.45 -12.16
CA ASP A 289 -16.39 -12.13 -11.71
C ASP A 289 -16.98 -11.31 -12.88
N LEU A 290 -18.13 -10.70 -12.64
CA LEU A 290 -18.82 -9.88 -13.62
C LEU A 290 -18.24 -8.46 -13.73
N GLU A 291 -17.53 -8.00 -12.70
CA GLU A 291 -17.00 -6.64 -12.66
C GLU A 291 -15.99 -6.36 -13.78
N PRO A 292 -15.03 -7.24 -14.14
CA PRO A 292 -14.15 -7.02 -15.29
C PRO A 292 -14.90 -6.86 -16.62
N ILE A 293 -15.98 -7.62 -16.80
CA ILE A 293 -16.81 -7.51 -18.02
C ILE A 293 -17.53 -6.16 -18.05
N TYR A 294 -18.06 -5.74 -16.90
CA TYR A 294 -18.67 -4.41 -16.74
C TYR A 294 -17.67 -3.29 -17.05
N LEU A 295 -16.42 -3.36 -16.52
CA LEU A 295 -15.36 -2.39 -16.82
C LEU A 295 -15.07 -2.33 -18.33
N GLY A 296 -15.10 -3.46 -19.03
CA GLY A 296 -14.95 -3.53 -20.48
C GLY A 296 -16.12 -2.89 -21.24
N MET A 297 -17.35 -3.09 -20.81
CA MET A 297 -18.55 -2.43 -21.36
C MET A 297 -18.46 -0.92 -21.12
N LYS A 298 -18.09 -0.48 -19.93
CA LYS A 298 -17.88 0.94 -19.58
C LYS A 298 -16.81 1.58 -20.44
N LEU A 299 -15.65 0.93 -20.61
CA LEU A 299 -14.59 1.42 -21.49
C LEU A 299 -15.06 1.56 -22.94
N SER A 300 -15.85 0.61 -23.43
CA SER A 300 -16.41 0.66 -24.78
C SER A 300 -17.36 1.84 -24.95
N LEU A 301 -18.17 2.16 -23.94
CA LEU A 301 -19.06 3.32 -23.91
C LEU A 301 -18.27 4.63 -23.90
N LEU A 302 -17.27 4.74 -23.02
CA LEU A 302 -16.39 5.93 -22.92
C LEU A 302 -15.64 6.22 -24.22
N THR A 303 -15.18 5.16 -24.90
CA THR A 303 -14.46 5.25 -26.18
C THR A 303 -15.37 5.21 -27.41
N THR A 304 -16.68 5.09 -27.23
CA THR A 304 -17.69 4.96 -28.29
C THR A 304 -17.40 3.81 -29.28
N LYS A 305 -16.77 2.72 -28.80
CA LYS A 305 -16.40 1.56 -29.62
C LYS A 305 -17.46 0.46 -29.56
N LYS A 306 -18.46 0.53 -30.45
CA LYS A 306 -19.57 -0.42 -30.53
C LYS A 306 -19.13 -1.88 -30.76
N THR A 307 -18.09 -2.10 -31.58
CA THR A 307 -17.55 -3.44 -31.84
C THR A 307 -17.01 -4.09 -30.58
N SER A 308 -16.25 -3.35 -29.76
CA SER A 308 -15.77 -3.81 -28.46
C SER A 308 -16.93 -4.08 -27.52
N TYR A 309 -17.91 -3.19 -27.47
CA TYR A 309 -19.13 -3.38 -26.69
C TYR A 309 -19.85 -4.68 -27.04
N HIS A 310 -20.06 -4.99 -28.32
CA HIS A 310 -20.72 -6.23 -28.74
C HIS A 310 -19.97 -7.49 -28.25
N THR A 311 -18.66 -7.43 -28.19
CA THR A 311 -17.83 -8.53 -27.64
C THR A 311 -18.11 -8.72 -26.15
N PHE A 312 -18.04 -7.65 -25.35
CA PHE A 312 -18.31 -7.71 -23.91
C PHE A 312 -19.79 -8.02 -23.63
N ARG A 313 -20.71 -7.52 -24.41
CA ARG A 313 -22.14 -7.83 -24.32
C ARG A 313 -22.43 -9.34 -24.47
N LYS A 314 -21.80 -10.00 -25.46
CA LYS A 314 -21.91 -11.44 -25.63
C LYS A 314 -21.37 -12.18 -24.41
N LEU A 315 -20.20 -11.78 -23.92
CA LEU A 315 -19.60 -12.37 -22.73
C LEU A 315 -20.46 -12.14 -21.48
N ALA A 316 -21.01 -10.95 -21.31
CA ALA A 316 -21.91 -10.58 -20.22
C ALA A 316 -23.15 -11.49 -20.18
N LYS A 317 -23.78 -11.75 -21.35
CA LYS A 317 -24.91 -12.67 -21.45
C LYS A 317 -24.55 -14.10 -21.07
N VAL A 318 -23.41 -14.60 -21.55
CA VAL A 318 -22.93 -15.96 -21.25
C VAL A 318 -22.62 -16.12 -19.77
N LYS A 319 -22.05 -15.09 -19.14
CA LYS A 319 -21.68 -15.11 -17.70
C LYS A 319 -22.86 -14.76 -16.77
N GLY A 320 -24.03 -14.51 -17.31
CA GLY A 320 -25.24 -14.25 -16.54
C GLY A 320 -25.26 -12.88 -15.84
N MET A 321 -24.72 -11.85 -16.49
CA MET A 321 -24.89 -10.47 -16.06
C MET A 321 -26.38 -10.09 -16.04
N PRO A 322 -26.86 -9.30 -15.06
CA PRO A 322 -28.24 -8.85 -15.02
C PRO A 322 -28.68 -8.23 -16.36
N ALA A 323 -29.83 -8.66 -16.86
CA ALA A 323 -30.36 -8.17 -18.15
C ALA A 323 -30.57 -6.66 -18.14
N SER A 324 -31.00 -6.10 -17.00
CA SER A 324 -31.15 -4.65 -16.83
C SER A 324 -29.87 -3.87 -17.10
N ILE A 325 -28.70 -4.37 -16.67
CA ILE A 325 -27.40 -3.75 -16.94
C ILE A 325 -27.14 -3.77 -18.46
N ILE A 326 -27.32 -4.90 -19.11
CA ILE A 326 -27.07 -5.04 -20.56
C ILE A 326 -27.95 -4.10 -21.35
N GLU A 327 -29.25 -4.03 -21.03
CA GLU A 327 -30.20 -3.16 -21.73
C GLU A 327 -29.92 -1.67 -21.48
N LEU A 328 -29.46 -1.27 -20.27
CA LEU A 328 -29.03 0.10 -20.01
C LEU A 328 -27.85 0.51 -20.89
N PHE A 329 -26.89 -0.39 -21.13
CA PHE A 329 -25.80 -0.14 -22.06
C PHE A 329 -26.27 -0.10 -23.52
N ASP A 330 -27.22 -0.97 -23.93
CA ASP A 330 -27.80 -0.96 -25.26
C ASP A 330 -28.48 0.40 -25.54
N VAL A 331 -29.33 0.89 -24.63
CA VAL A 331 -29.92 2.25 -24.71
C VAL A 331 -28.85 3.33 -24.81
N SER A 332 -27.77 3.20 -24.03
CA SER A 332 -26.69 4.18 -24.00
C SER A 332 -25.99 4.29 -25.35
N PHE A 333 -25.78 3.17 -26.03
CA PHE A 333 -25.22 3.17 -27.39
C PHE A 333 -26.19 3.76 -28.42
N ASP A 334 -27.49 3.44 -28.32
CA ASP A 334 -28.51 4.06 -29.19
C ASP A 334 -28.55 5.59 -29.03
N LEU A 335 -28.46 6.09 -27.80
CA LEU A 335 -28.34 7.53 -27.51
C LEU A 335 -27.07 8.15 -28.09
N LEU A 336 -25.92 7.49 -27.97
CA LEU A 336 -24.65 7.97 -28.53
C LEU A 336 -24.66 8.00 -30.05
N GLU A 337 -25.38 7.08 -30.70
CA GLU A 337 -25.56 7.01 -32.14
C GLU A 337 -26.68 7.96 -32.66
N LYS A 338 -27.34 8.67 -31.73
CA LYS A 338 -28.48 9.55 -32.03
C LYS A 338 -29.65 8.82 -32.68
N ASP A 339 -29.83 7.53 -32.40
CA ASP A 339 -31.01 6.77 -32.78
C ASP A 339 -32.15 6.99 -31.76
N ASN A 340 -32.86 8.11 -31.94
CA ASN A 340 -33.93 8.52 -31.04
C ASN A 340 -35.04 7.46 -30.94
N THR A 341 -35.43 6.88 -32.06
CA THR A 341 -36.54 5.93 -32.10
C THR A 341 -36.20 4.66 -31.35
N SER A 342 -35.02 4.10 -31.59
CA SER A 342 -34.54 2.90 -30.89
C SER A 342 -34.35 3.16 -29.40
N ALA A 343 -33.71 4.27 -29.06
CA ALA A 343 -33.45 4.62 -27.64
C ALA A 343 -34.76 4.79 -26.85
N MET A 344 -35.74 5.52 -27.38
CA MET A 344 -37.01 5.76 -26.69
C MET A 344 -37.87 4.50 -26.56
N ASN A 345 -37.86 3.64 -27.57
CA ASN A 345 -38.57 2.34 -27.53
C ASN A 345 -37.95 1.44 -26.43
N ARG A 346 -36.63 1.35 -26.39
CA ARG A 346 -35.93 0.56 -25.34
C ARG A 346 -36.16 1.12 -23.93
N ILE A 347 -36.16 2.45 -23.78
CA ILE A 347 -36.49 3.08 -22.48
C ILE A 347 -37.90 2.67 -22.03
N ALA A 348 -38.86 2.67 -22.94
CA ALA A 348 -40.24 2.25 -22.63
C ALA A 348 -40.34 0.74 -22.29
N GLU A 349 -39.53 -0.11 -22.93
CA GLU A 349 -39.42 -1.53 -22.59
C GLU A 349 -38.79 -1.74 -21.21
N LEU A 350 -37.69 -1.00 -20.90
CA LEU A 350 -37.05 -1.05 -19.60
C LEU A 350 -37.98 -0.67 -18.43
N GLU A 351 -38.79 0.36 -18.60
CA GLU A 351 -39.79 0.75 -17.59
C GLU A 351 -40.78 -0.37 -17.27
N ARG A 352 -41.16 -1.16 -18.27
CA ARG A 352 -42.10 -2.25 -18.12
C ARG A 352 -41.43 -3.50 -17.49
N GLU A 353 -40.21 -3.80 -17.92
CA GLU A 353 -39.53 -5.04 -17.55
C GLU A 353 -38.72 -4.94 -16.23
N PHE A 354 -38.21 -3.75 -15.92
CA PHE A 354 -37.36 -3.52 -14.77
C PHE A 354 -37.85 -2.39 -13.85
N PRO A 355 -39.04 -2.52 -13.24
CA PRO A 355 -39.60 -1.48 -12.39
C PRO A 355 -38.74 -1.09 -11.21
N HIS A 356 -37.82 -1.95 -10.74
CA HIS A 356 -36.86 -1.66 -9.68
C HIS A 356 -35.77 -0.67 -10.14
N ALA A 357 -35.54 -0.50 -11.44
CA ALA A 357 -34.61 0.45 -12.04
C ALA A 357 -35.28 1.78 -12.43
N LEU A 358 -36.54 1.99 -12.07
CA LEU A 358 -37.36 3.13 -12.54
C LEU A 358 -36.68 4.50 -12.37
N TYR A 359 -35.99 4.71 -11.25
CA TYR A 359 -35.28 5.96 -10.99
C TYR A 359 -34.22 6.25 -12.06
N TYR A 360 -33.43 5.25 -12.43
CA TYR A 360 -32.38 5.38 -13.45
C TYR A 360 -32.98 5.51 -14.87
N ILE A 361 -34.09 4.84 -15.11
CA ILE A 361 -34.80 4.90 -16.40
C ILE A 361 -35.40 6.29 -16.60
N ILE A 362 -35.98 6.89 -15.56
CA ILE A 362 -36.46 8.27 -15.60
C ILE A 362 -35.32 9.24 -15.90
N ALA A 363 -34.16 9.05 -15.21
CA ALA A 363 -32.97 9.85 -15.48
C ALA A 363 -32.54 9.74 -16.96
N LEU A 364 -32.59 8.55 -17.55
CA LEU A 364 -32.27 8.33 -18.96
C LEU A 364 -33.19 9.12 -19.90
N ARG A 365 -34.48 9.24 -19.58
CA ARG A 365 -35.42 10.06 -20.39
C ARG A 365 -35.03 11.53 -20.40
N TYR A 366 -34.69 12.09 -19.25
CA TYR A 366 -34.21 13.48 -19.16
C TYR A 366 -32.89 13.69 -19.90
N ILE A 367 -31.97 12.75 -19.76
CA ILE A 367 -30.68 12.80 -20.45
C ILE A 367 -30.85 12.65 -21.94
N ALA A 368 -31.79 11.81 -22.42
CA ALA A 368 -32.07 11.60 -23.84
C ALA A 368 -32.44 12.89 -24.55
N ALA A 369 -33.27 13.75 -23.95
CA ALA A 369 -33.65 15.03 -24.52
C ALA A 369 -32.46 15.95 -24.82
N ASP A 370 -31.43 15.91 -23.99
CA ASP A 370 -30.19 16.69 -24.17
C ASP A 370 -29.27 16.11 -25.25
N PHE A 371 -29.29 14.77 -25.47
CA PHE A 371 -28.52 14.14 -26.56
C PHE A 371 -28.97 14.57 -27.96
N PHE A 372 -30.27 14.87 -28.11
CA PHE A 372 -30.85 15.30 -29.38
C PHE A 372 -30.84 16.83 -29.59
N SER A 373 -30.24 17.55 -28.65
CA SER A 373 -30.03 19.00 -28.74
C SER A 373 -28.92 19.34 -29.72
N ASP A 374 -29.08 20.43 -30.47
CA ASP A 374 -28.01 20.99 -31.30
C ASP A 374 -26.91 21.70 -30.49
N ASN A 375 -27.08 21.82 -29.18
CA ASN A 375 -26.13 22.47 -28.30
C ASN A 375 -25.06 21.48 -27.80
N GLU A 376 -23.84 21.59 -28.31
CA GLU A 376 -22.71 20.73 -27.95
C GLU A 376 -22.43 20.66 -26.44
N THR A 377 -22.65 21.75 -25.71
CA THR A 377 -22.42 21.78 -24.23
C THR A 377 -23.47 20.92 -23.53
N ARG A 378 -24.71 20.93 -23.98
CA ARG A 378 -25.77 20.04 -23.47
C ARG A 378 -25.43 18.58 -23.75
N VAL A 379 -25.02 18.25 -24.97
CA VAL A 379 -24.63 16.89 -25.36
C VAL A 379 -23.46 16.39 -24.53
N LYS A 380 -22.44 17.23 -24.26
CA LYS A 380 -21.30 16.86 -23.38
C LYS A 380 -21.75 16.60 -21.96
N ARG A 381 -22.64 17.42 -21.40
CA ARG A 381 -23.22 17.21 -20.07
C ARG A 381 -24.07 15.94 -20.02
N ALA A 382 -24.87 15.69 -21.03
CA ALA A 382 -25.69 14.48 -21.15
C ALA A 382 -24.81 13.21 -21.17
N LYS A 383 -23.70 13.20 -21.91
CA LYS A 383 -22.75 12.08 -21.92
C LYS A 383 -22.19 11.79 -20.54
N LYS A 384 -21.78 12.83 -19.81
CA LYS A 384 -21.26 12.67 -18.45
C LYS A 384 -22.34 12.12 -17.53
N ALA A 385 -23.51 12.73 -17.51
CA ALA A 385 -24.64 12.32 -16.68
C ALA A 385 -25.08 10.87 -16.97
N LEU A 386 -25.04 10.44 -18.25
CA LEU A 386 -25.33 9.07 -18.66
C LEU A 386 -24.35 8.08 -18.02
N ILE A 387 -23.06 8.35 -18.13
CA ILE A 387 -22.02 7.48 -17.60
C ILE A 387 -22.12 7.40 -16.08
N ASP A 388 -22.28 8.53 -15.39
CA ASP A 388 -22.40 8.60 -13.94
C ASP A 388 -23.65 7.83 -13.45
N SER A 389 -24.79 7.96 -14.14
CA SER A 389 -26.03 7.27 -13.79
C SER A 389 -25.92 5.75 -13.95
N ILE A 390 -25.31 5.29 -15.06
CA ILE A 390 -25.11 3.86 -15.31
C ILE A 390 -24.13 3.29 -14.31
N ASP A 391 -23.05 3.99 -14.05
CA ASP A 391 -22.01 3.55 -13.13
C ASP A 391 -22.57 3.30 -11.72
N HIS A 392 -23.39 4.23 -11.24
CA HIS A 392 -24.05 4.09 -9.95
C HIS A 392 -24.98 2.87 -9.90
N TYR A 393 -25.87 2.73 -10.88
CA TYR A 393 -26.80 1.59 -10.95
C TYR A 393 -26.06 0.25 -11.03
N CYS A 394 -25.12 0.13 -11.96
CA CYS A 394 -24.41 -1.12 -12.20
C CYS A 394 -23.58 -1.55 -10.99
N THR A 395 -22.95 -0.61 -10.31
CA THR A 395 -22.17 -0.90 -9.10
C THR A 395 -23.06 -1.44 -7.99
N GLU A 396 -24.25 -0.92 -7.79
CA GLU A 396 -25.21 -1.42 -6.82
C GLU A 396 -25.74 -2.82 -7.18
N GLU A 397 -26.11 -3.05 -8.43
CA GLU A 397 -26.62 -4.35 -8.87
C GLU A 397 -25.56 -5.45 -8.81
N LEU A 398 -24.31 -5.16 -9.18
CA LEU A 398 -23.21 -6.11 -9.09
C LEU A 398 -22.87 -6.45 -7.62
N LYS A 399 -22.96 -5.48 -6.71
CA LYS A 399 -22.78 -5.74 -5.26
C LYS A 399 -23.87 -6.66 -4.70
N LYS A 400 -25.12 -6.55 -5.16
CA LYS A 400 -26.21 -7.44 -4.74
C LYS A 400 -25.96 -8.89 -5.15
N LYS A 401 -25.30 -9.10 -6.29
CA LYS A 401 -25.01 -10.45 -6.80
C LYS A 401 -23.80 -11.12 -6.15
N LYS A 402 -22.90 -10.34 -5.53
CA LYS A 402 -21.75 -10.84 -4.77
C LYS A 402 -22.14 -11.30 -3.34
N LYS A 403 -23.33 -10.93 -2.87
CA LYS A 403 -23.94 -11.41 -1.60
C LYS A 403 -24.79 -12.66 -1.84
#